data_afaf779fad8a1ed27df4e865706404b1
#
_entry.id   afaf779fad8a1ed27df4e865706404b1
#
_cell.length_a   1.000
_cell.length_b   1.000
_cell.length_c   1.000
_cell.angle_alpha   90.00
_cell.angle_beta   90.00
_cell.angle_gamma   90.00
#
_symmetry.space_group_name_H-M   'P 1'
#
loop_
_entity.id
_entity.type
_entity.pdbx_description
1 polymer ?
#
loop_
_entity_poly.entity_id
_entity_poly.type
_entity_poly.pdbx_seq_one_letter_code
_entity_poly.pdbx_strand_id
1 'polypeptide(L)'
;MNIGKVCVALTLLLTACGGGSDDPQSGGATPVPAPVTADISMLFMGNSHTSFNDLTKMVADMVRAGKPGKTVESVEAPGFMFLDERLHHAPSVALLRRQAWSFVILEAQKYSSSGQFEYSTAEAKELIRMSRVQHAVPVMFPEWPRKDIDETQRIYDLHVSIAQAEPACVAPIGQAWDLALSRDPTLTLHAADGNHSAPAGAFLAALVLYATITGQSPLGLPPLPQYPVDASLQEWLRAIAAETVQTVPPRMWCPGDAA
;
A
#
# COMPACT_ATOMS: atom_id res chain seq x y z
N MET A 1 59.68 79.21 -10.22
CA MET A 1 59.84 78.50 -11.49
C MET A 1 60.53 77.20 -11.18
N ASN A 2 59.74 76.11 -11.03
CA ASN A 2 60.19 74.73 -11.16
C ASN A 2 59.00 73.80 -11.06
N ILE A 3 58.79 73.13 -12.12
CA ILE A 3 57.66 72.31 -12.37
C ILE A 3 58.00 70.89 -11.85
N GLY A 4 57.34 70.45 -10.78
CA GLY A 4 57.44 69.05 -10.30
C GLY A 4 56.50 68.14 -11.09
N LYS A 5 57.08 67.13 -11.70
CA LYS A 5 56.33 66.05 -12.38
C LYS A 5 55.78 65.09 -11.36
N VAL A 6 54.45 64.91 -11.32
CA VAL A 6 53.79 63.85 -10.57
C VAL A 6 53.52 62.66 -11.50
N CYS A 7 54.15 61.52 -11.22
CA CYS A 7 53.82 60.26 -11.88
C CYS A 7 52.58 59.67 -11.23
N VAL A 8 51.50 59.52 -12.02
CA VAL A 8 50.30 58.79 -11.62
C VAL A 8 50.46 57.34 -12.11
N ALA A 9 50.58 56.44 -11.16
CA ALA A 9 50.51 54.99 -11.47
C ALA A 9 49.08 54.57 -11.67
N LEU A 10 48.77 54.10 -12.87
CA LEU A 10 47.48 53.56 -13.26
C LEU A 10 47.42 52.07 -12.91
N THR A 11 46.70 51.72 -11.87
CA THR A 11 46.46 50.31 -11.52
C THR A 11 45.28 49.77 -12.35
N LEU A 12 45.52 48.85 -13.28
CA LEU A 12 44.50 48.12 -14.01
C LEU A 12 43.85 47.11 -13.07
N LEU A 13 42.59 47.29 -12.74
CA LEU A 13 41.72 46.28 -12.17
C LEU A 13 41.16 45.40 -13.29
N LEU A 14 41.62 44.13 -13.37
CA LEU A 14 41.05 43.12 -14.20
C LEU A 14 39.79 42.57 -13.49
N THR A 15 38.61 42.96 -13.94
CA THR A 15 37.35 42.31 -13.60
C THR A 15 37.21 41.03 -14.40
N ALA A 16 37.42 39.88 -13.72
CA ALA A 16 37.07 38.55 -14.26
C ALA A 16 35.53 38.42 -14.25
N CYS A 17 34.93 38.39 -15.44
CA CYS A 17 33.56 37.89 -15.62
C CYS A 17 33.55 36.39 -15.34
N GLY A 18 33.03 36.00 -14.18
CA GLY A 18 32.65 34.61 -13.89
C GLY A 18 31.39 34.26 -14.67
N GLY A 19 31.54 33.42 -15.71
CA GLY A 19 30.41 32.79 -16.38
C GLY A 19 29.70 31.87 -15.39
N GLY A 20 28.45 32.20 -15.04
CA GLY A 20 27.56 31.29 -14.33
C GLY A 20 27.22 30.11 -15.26
N SER A 21 27.71 28.93 -14.91
CA SER A 21 27.23 27.69 -15.47
C SER A 21 25.87 27.42 -14.81
N ASP A 22 24.79 27.59 -15.54
CA ASP A 22 23.48 27.05 -15.15
C ASP A 22 23.60 25.53 -15.13
N ASP A 23 23.85 24.96 -13.95
CA ASP A 23 23.66 23.55 -13.71
C ASP A 23 22.16 23.23 -13.88
N PRO A 24 21.77 22.28 -14.74
CA PRO A 24 20.41 21.83 -14.78
C PRO A 24 20.07 21.24 -13.41
N GLN A 25 19.06 21.82 -12.73
CA GLN A 25 18.50 21.27 -11.51
C GLN A 25 18.25 19.77 -11.72
N SER A 26 19.10 18.97 -11.09
CA SER A 26 18.87 17.54 -10.95
C SER A 26 17.53 17.38 -10.22
N GLY A 27 16.51 16.93 -10.97
CA GLY A 27 15.25 16.55 -10.40
C GLY A 27 15.52 15.59 -9.24
N GLY A 28 15.24 16.06 -8.02
CA GLY A 28 15.49 15.31 -6.81
C GLY A 28 14.74 13.99 -6.86
N ALA A 29 15.41 12.90 -7.16
CA ALA A 29 14.90 11.57 -6.94
C ALA A 29 14.54 11.48 -5.45
N THR A 30 13.27 11.22 -5.14
CA THR A 30 12.82 10.97 -3.76
C THR A 30 13.74 9.88 -3.17
N PRO A 31 14.39 10.10 -2.02
CA PRO A 31 15.30 9.12 -1.46
C PRO A 31 14.55 7.79 -1.25
N VAL A 32 15.09 6.71 -1.79
CA VAL A 32 14.58 5.36 -1.49
C VAL A 32 14.86 5.12 -0.01
N PRO A 33 13.83 4.82 0.81
CA PRO A 33 14.02 4.60 2.25
C PRO A 33 15.07 3.52 2.52
N ALA A 34 15.81 3.60 3.64
CA ALA A 34 16.82 2.60 4.02
C ALA A 34 16.19 1.18 4.15
N PRO A 35 16.96 0.09 3.94
CA PRO A 35 16.47 -1.27 4.15
C PRO A 35 15.91 -1.45 5.56
N VAL A 36 14.75 -2.11 5.64
CA VAL A 36 14.06 -2.41 6.90
C VAL A 36 14.64 -3.69 7.49
N THR A 37 14.97 -3.70 8.77
CA THR A 37 15.52 -4.87 9.49
C THR A 37 14.50 -5.48 10.45
N ALA A 38 13.22 -5.21 10.25
CA ALA A 38 12.14 -5.74 11.09
C ALA A 38 11.95 -7.26 10.90
N ASP A 39 11.48 -7.96 11.94
CA ASP A 39 11.12 -9.38 11.86
C ASP A 39 10.02 -9.64 10.84
N ILE A 40 9.09 -8.69 10.69
CA ILE A 40 8.01 -8.71 9.69
C ILE A 40 8.04 -7.39 8.94
N SER A 41 8.31 -7.43 7.66
CA SER A 41 8.35 -6.27 6.79
C SER A 41 7.30 -6.39 5.69
N MET A 42 6.53 -5.32 5.49
CA MET A 42 5.43 -5.27 4.53
C MET A 42 5.65 -4.12 3.55
N LEU A 43 5.58 -4.42 2.26
CA LEU A 43 5.55 -3.42 1.20
C LEU A 43 4.13 -3.32 0.64
N PHE A 44 3.54 -2.13 0.68
CA PHE A 44 2.25 -1.83 0.07
C PHE A 44 2.46 -1.12 -1.27
N MET A 45 1.87 -1.65 -2.31
CA MET A 45 1.90 -1.11 -3.68
C MET A 45 0.46 -0.95 -4.15
N GLY A 46 -0.02 0.28 -4.16
CA GLY A 46 -1.42 0.57 -4.48
C GLY A 46 -1.65 2.05 -4.79
N ASN A 47 -2.89 2.48 -4.69
CA ASN A 47 -3.32 3.86 -4.88
C ASN A 47 -3.80 4.49 -3.56
N SER A 48 -4.72 5.44 -3.64
CA SER A 48 -5.25 6.14 -2.46
C SER A 48 -6.03 5.24 -1.49
N HIS A 49 -6.56 4.09 -1.93
CA HIS A 49 -7.23 3.13 -1.03
C HIS A 49 -6.27 2.54 0.00
N THR A 50 -4.99 2.40 -0.35
CA THR A 50 -3.94 1.95 0.57
C THR A 50 -3.57 3.02 1.59
N SER A 51 -3.60 4.30 1.20
CA SER A 51 -3.10 5.41 2.02
C SER A 51 -4.17 6.04 2.90
N PHE A 52 -5.46 5.95 2.51
CA PHE A 52 -6.55 6.58 3.27
C PHE A 52 -6.67 5.99 4.66
N ASN A 53 -6.89 6.86 5.66
CA ASN A 53 -6.99 6.52 7.09
C ASN A 53 -5.75 5.80 7.66
N ASP A 54 -4.56 6.05 7.08
CA ASP A 54 -3.30 5.40 7.50
C ASP A 54 -3.39 3.86 7.48
N LEU A 55 -4.08 3.27 6.50
CA LEU A 55 -4.37 1.84 6.44
C LEU A 55 -3.10 0.98 6.58
N THR A 56 -2.03 1.35 5.90
CA THR A 56 -0.76 0.63 5.96
C THR A 56 -0.18 0.59 7.37
N LYS A 57 -0.24 1.72 8.09
CA LYS A 57 0.17 1.81 9.49
C LYS A 57 -0.78 1.00 10.39
N MET A 58 -2.08 1.07 10.12
CA MET A 58 -3.10 0.34 10.89
C MET A 58 -2.88 -1.18 10.81
N VAL A 59 -2.58 -1.71 9.62
CA VAL A 59 -2.22 -3.12 9.44
C VAL A 59 -0.95 -3.47 10.23
N ALA A 60 0.09 -2.64 10.17
CA ALA A 60 1.32 -2.87 10.94
C ALA A 60 1.07 -2.87 12.44
N ASP A 61 0.23 -1.96 12.96
CA ASP A 61 -0.13 -1.90 14.38
C ASP A 61 -0.92 -3.16 14.80
N MET A 62 -1.83 -3.65 13.97
CA MET A 62 -2.55 -4.90 14.21
C MET A 62 -1.61 -6.12 14.20
N VAL A 63 -0.69 -6.20 13.24
CA VAL A 63 0.30 -7.27 13.19
C VAL A 63 1.21 -7.22 14.41
N ARG A 64 1.63 -6.05 14.83
CA ARG A 64 2.46 -5.83 16.04
C ARG A 64 1.72 -6.26 17.31
N ALA A 65 0.43 -5.92 17.40
CA ALA A 65 -0.41 -6.32 18.53
C ALA A 65 -0.66 -7.84 18.57
N GLY A 66 -0.84 -8.48 17.42
CA GLY A 66 -1.08 -9.91 17.31
C GLY A 66 0.18 -10.78 17.33
N LYS A 67 1.38 -10.19 17.20
CA LYS A 67 2.68 -10.87 17.23
C LYS A 67 3.60 -10.21 18.27
N PRO A 68 3.27 -10.29 19.57
CA PRO A 68 4.07 -9.63 20.60
C PRO A 68 5.52 -10.11 20.58
N GLY A 69 6.44 -9.16 20.76
CA GLY A 69 7.88 -9.42 20.71
C GLY A 69 8.50 -9.40 19.31
N LYS A 70 7.68 -9.22 18.25
CA LYS A 70 8.16 -9.03 16.88
C LYS A 70 8.23 -7.55 16.52
N THR A 71 9.32 -7.15 15.88
CA THR A 71 9.41 -5.86 15.21
C THR A 71 8.66 -5.93 13.89
N VAL A 72 7.78 -4.93 13.64
CA VAL A 72 6.92 -4.91 12.45
C VAL A 72 7.03 -3.54 11.80
N GLU A 73 7.29 -3.52 10.51
CA GLU A 73 7.31 -2.30 9.72
C GLU A 73 6.50 -2.45 8.43
N SER A 74 5.91 -1.34 8.01
CA SER A 74 5.23 -1.21 6.73
C SER A 74 5.81 -0.04 5.95
N VAL A 75 5.98 -0.24 4.65
CA VAL A 75 6.42 0.78 3.71
C VAL A 75 5.41 0.86 2.59
N GLU A 76 5.02 2.07 2.23
CA GLU A 76 4.16 2.33 1.09
C GLU A 76 4.99 2.79 -0.10
N ALA A 77 4.76 2.20 -1.26
CA ALA A 77 5.43 2.61 -2.49
C ALA A 77 4.96 4.02 -2.91
N PRO A 78 5.89 4.90 -3.35
CA PRO A 78 5.56 6.29 -3.62
C PRO A 78 4.55 6.45 -4.77
N GLY A 79 3.68 7.45 -4.65
CA GLY A 79 2.65 7.80 -5.63
C GLY A 79 1.44 6.87 -5.60
N PHE A 80 0.32 7.35 -6.17
CA PHE A 80 -0.92 6.59 -6.29
C PHE A 80 -1.01 6.06 -7.71
N MET A 81 -0.94 4.73 -7.87
CA MET A 81 -0.85 4.10 -9.19
C MET A 81 -1.60 2.79 -9.22
N PHE A 82 -2.15 2.46 -10.38
CA PHE A 82 -2.60 1.10 -10.66
C PHE A 82 -1.43 0.14 -10.86
N LEU A 83 -1.64 -1.16 -10.73
CA LEU A 83 -0.57 -2.16 -10.82
C LEU A 83 0.13 -2.19 -12.16
N ASP A 84 -0.57 -1.90 -13.26
CA ASP A 84 0.03 -1.79 -14.59
C ASP A 84 1.02 -0.60 -14.68
N GLU A 85 0.69 0.53 -14.03
CA GLU A 85 1.59 1.67 -13.94
C GLU A 85 2.76 1.40 -12.97
N ARG A 86 2.49 0.70 -11.85
CA ARG A 86 3.49 0.33 -10.83
C ARG A 86 4.65 -0.47 -11.41
N LEU A 87 4.37 -1.43 -12.26
CA LEU A 87 5.41 -2.26 -12.88
C LEU A 87 6.39 -1.43 -13.72
N HIS A 88 5.91 -0.35 -14.31
CA HIS A 88 6.73 0.56 -15.14
C HIS A 88 7.30 1.75 -14.35
N HIS A 89 6.94 1.91 -13.08
CA HIS A 89 7.45 2.96 -12.21
C HIS A 89 8.76 2.52 -11.54
N ALA A 90 9.89 3.01 -12.07
CA ALA A 90 11.22 2.60 -11.61
C ALA A 90 11.44 2.69 -10.08
N PRO A 91 10.98 3.74 -9.34
CA PRO A 91 11.07 3.78 -7.89
C PRO A 91 10.32 2.64 -7.19
N SER A 92 9.12 2.26 -7.67
CA SER A 92 8.35 1.13 -7.09
C SER A 92 9.06 -0.19 -7.29
N VAL A 93 9.60 -0.44 -8.49
CA VAL A 93 10.35 -1.66 -8.81
C VAL A 93 11.67 -1.72 -8.02
N ALA A 94 12.37 -0.60 -7.89
CA ALA A 94 13.59 -0.52 -7.08
C ALA A 94 13.29 -0.82 -5.60
N LEU A 95 12.18 -0.30 -5.07
CA LEU A 95 11.75 -0.55 -3.70
C LEU A 95 11.41 -2.03 -3.47
N LEU A 96 10.69 -2.67 -4.41
CA LEU A 96 10.38 -4.09 -4.35
C LEU A 96 11.67 -4.95 -4.30
N ARG A 97 12.66 -4.60 -5.12
CA ARG A 97 13.92 -5.34 -5.24
C ARG A 97 14.94 -5.05 -4.13
N ARG A 98 14.71 -4.03 -3.31
CA ARG A 98 15.69 -3.52 -2.34
C ARG A 98 16.05 -4.51 -1.25
N GLN A 99 15.09 -5.33 -0.83
CA GLN A 99 15.26 -6.28 0.28
C GLN A 99 14.30 -7.47 0.15
N ALA A 100 14.55 -8.51 0.94
CA ALA A 100 13.58 -9.59 1.14
C ALA A 100 12.44 -9.08 2.06
N TRP A 101 11.32 -8.73 1.46
CA TRP A 101 10.10 -8.39 2.18
C TRP A 101 9.46 -9.66 2.75
N SER A 102 8.83 -9.58 3.92
CA SER A 102 7.98 -10.69 4.38
C SER A 102 6.71 -10.81 3.54
N PHE A 103 6.09 -9.65 3.25
CA PHE A 103 4.87 -9.58 2.45
C PHE A 103 4.93 -8.41 1.48
N VAL A 104 4.35 -8.60 0.30
CA VAL A 104 4.09 -7.53 -0.68
C VAL A 104 2.60 -7.49 -0.96
N ILE A 105 1.95 -6.40 -0.54
CA ILE A 105 0.52 -6.18 -0.68
C ILE A 105 0.29 -5.40 -1.98
N LEU A 106 -0.47 -5.99 -2.89
CA LEU A 106 -0.75 -5.50 -4.24
C LEU A 106 -2.22 -5.08 -4.33
N GLU A 107 -2.48 -3.79 -4.34
CA GLU A 107 -3.78 -3.14 -4.49
C GLU A 107 -3.83 -2.39 -5.82
N ALA A 108 -5.03 -2.00 -6.26
CA ALA A 108 -5.28 -1.23 -7.47
C ALA A 108 -5.07 -2.01 -8.80
N GLN A 109 -5.54 -3.25 -8.87
CA GLN A 109 -5.75 -3.89 -10.16
C GLN A 109 -6.94 -3.22 -10.87
N LYS A 110 -6.74 -2.72 -12.09
CA LYS A 110 -7.84 -2.17 -12.90
C LYS A 110 -8.89 -3.23 -13.16
N TYR A 111 -10.14 -2.86 -12.99
CA TYR A 111 -11.30 -3.70 -13.31
C TYR A 111 -12.40 -2.88 -13.96
N SER A 112 -13.39 -3.56 -14.56
CA SER A 112 -14.55 -2.93 -15.17
C SER A 112 -15.79 -3.11 -14.30
N SER A 113 -16.27 -2.03 -13.69
CA SER A 113 -17.51 -2.06 -12.89
C SER A 113 -18.72 -2.53 -13.73
N SER A 114 -18.80 -2.17 -15.01
CA SER A 114 -19.86 -2.62 -15.90
C SER A 114 -19.67 -4.05 -16.42
N GLY A 115 -18.45 -4.62 -16.30
CA GLY A 115 -18.08 -5.89 -16.92
C GLY A 115 -17.93 -5.84 -18.45
N GLN A 116 -17.95 -4.64 -19.05
CA GLN A 116 -17.88 -4.48 -20.52
C GLN A 116 -16.46 -4.33 -21.04
N PHE A 117 -15.49 -4.13 -20.17
CA PHE A 117 -14.09 -3.92 -20.52
C PHE A 117 -13.21 -4.94 -19.81
N GLU A 118 -12.16 -5.37 -20.47
CA GLU A 118 -11.11 -6.19 -19.90
C GLU A 118 -9.84 -5.38 -19.76
N TYR A 119 -9.21 -5.46 -18.59
CA TYR A 119 -7.92 -4.86 -18.33
C TYR A 119 -6.86 -5.93 -18.18
N SER A 120 -5.63 -5.62 -18.58
CA SER A 120 -4.49 -6.54 -18.44
C SER A 120 -4.30 -6.94 -16.98
N THR A 121 -3.99 -8.21 -16.78
CA THR A 121 -3.55 -8.77 -15.49
C THR A 121 -2.08 -9.22 -15.56
N ALA A 122 -1.41 -8.99 -16.69
CA ALA A 122 -0.03 -9.41 -16.89
C ALA A 122 0.92 -8.73 -15.92
N GLU A 123 0.70 -7.45 -15.68
CA GLU A 123 1.52 -6.61 -14.80
C GLU A 123 1.37 -7.02 -13.32
N ALA A 124 0.15 -7.30 -12.88
CA ALA A 124 -0.09 -7.84 -11.53
C ALA A 124 0.59 -9.19 -11.33
N LYS A 125 0.49 -10.09 -12.31
CA LYS A 125 1.17 -11.40 -12.30
C LYS A 125 2.69 -11.25 -12.26
N GLU A 126 3.25 -10.28 -13.00
CA GLU A 126 4.69 -10.01 -12.97
C GLU A 126 5.13 -9.48 -11.60
N LEU A 127 4.38 -8.55 -10.99
CA LEU A 127 4.67 -8.07 -9.64
C LEU A 127 4.61 -9.20 -8.60
N ILE A 128 3.67 -10.15 -8.74
CA ILE A 128 3.62 -11.36 -7.91
C ILE A 128 4.89 -12.18 -8.09
N ARG A 129 5.31 -12.48 -9.33
CA ARG A 129 6.55 -13.23 -9.61
C ARG A 129 7.78 -12.53 -9.03
N MET A 130 7.88 -11.22 -9.24
CA MET A 130 8.97 -10.42 -8.69
C MET A 130 9.00 -10.47 -7.16
N SER A 131 7.84 -10.42 -6.50
CA SER A 131 7.74 -10.54 -5.04
C SER A 131 8.25 -11.90 -4.56
N ARG A 132 7.82 -12.98 -5.21
CA ARG A 132 8.26 -14.35 -4.89
C ARG A 132 9.76 -14.59 -5.12
N VAL A 133 10.34 -13.98 -6.16
CA VAL A 133 11.80 -14.02 -6.40
C VAL A 133 12.57 -13.36 -5.24
N GLN A 134 11.97 -12.39 -4.56
CA GLN A 134 12.52 -11.79 -3.35
C GLN A 134 12.13 -12.54 -2.06
N HIS A 135 11.57 -13.74 -2.18
CA HIS A 135 11.05 -14.56 -1.06
C HIS A 135 9.91 -13.92 -0.26
N ALA A 136 9.25 -12.92 -0.83
CA ALA A 136 8.07 -12.32 -0.21
C ALA A 136 6.80 -13.12 -0.52
N VAL A 137 5.86 -13.13 0.42
CA VAL A 137 4.50 -13.63 0.20
C VAL A 137 3.68 -12.52 -0.45
N PRO A 138 3.24 -12.67 -1.71
CA PRO A 138 2.36 -11.68 -2.32
C PRO A 138 0.94 -11.82 -1.77
N VAL A 139 0.30 -10.68 -1.51
CA VAL A 139 -1.08 -10.57 -1.03
C VAL A 139 -1.84 -9.65 -1.98
N MET A 140 -2.78 -10.21 -2.71
CA MET A 140 -3.72 -9.42 -3.48
C MET A 140 -4.72 -8.75 -2.54
N PHE A 141 -4.93 -7.47 -2.77
CA PHE A 141 -5.88 -6.64 -2.03
C PHE A 141 -7.02 -6.23 -2.98
N PRO A 142 -8.05 -7.06 -3.16
CA PRO A 142 -9.29 -6.64 -3.79
C PRO A 142 -9.89 -5.48 -3.00
N GLU A 143 -10.07 -4.33 -3.64
CA GLU A 143 -10.69 -3.19 -2.99
C GLU A 143 -12.17 -3.49 -2.67
N TRP A 144 -12.74 -2.76 -1.72
CA TRP A 144 -14.18 -2.81 -1.43
C TRP A 144 -14.99 -2.21 -2.58
N PRO A 145 -16.29 -2.60 -2.73
CA PRO A 145 -17.14 -2.04 -3.76
C PRO A 145 -17.37 -0.55 -3.53
N ARG A 146 -17.56 0.22 -4.60
CA ARG A 146 -18.07 1.59 -4.48
C ARG A 146 -19.47 1.57 -3.88
N LYS A 147 -19.79 2.62 -3.14
CA LYS A 147 -21.06 2.74 -2.47
C LYS A 147 -22.23 2.54 -3.45
N ASP A 148 -23.17 1.70 -3.06
CA ASP A 148 -24.39 1.38 -3.82
C ASP A 148 -24.12 0.69 -5.19
N ILE A 149 -22.92 0.14 -5.41
CA ILE A 149 -22.57 -0.62 -6.61
C ILE A 149 -22.31 -2.09 -6.23
N ASP A 150 -23.03 -3.01 -6.85
CA ASP A 150 -22.85 -4.46 -6.67
C ASP A 150 -21.69 -4.94 -7.57
N GLU A 151 -20.47 -4.84 -7.05
CA GLU A 151 -19.26 -5.22 -7.78
C GLU A 151 -18.27 -6.08 -6.96
N THR A 152 -18.59 -6.36 -5.69
CA THR A 152 -17.71 -7.12 -4.77
C THR A 152 -17.23 -8.43 -5.37
N GLN A 153 -18.17 -9.27 -5.86
CA GLN A 153 -17.81 -10.58 -6.37
C GLN A 153 -16.98 -10.48 -7.65
N ARG A 154 -17.27 -9.52 -8.51
CA ARG A 154 -16.49 -9.28 -9.73
C ARG A 154 -15.05 -8.87 -9.42
N ILE A 155 -14.87 -7.95 -8.47
CA ILE A 155 -13.54 -7.53 -8.04
C ILE A 155 -12.79 -8.73 -7.46
N TYR A 156 -13.42 -9.50 -6.58
CA TYR A 156 -12.81 -10.65 -5.94
C TYR A 156 -12.42 -11.75 -6.94
N ASP A 157 -13.33 -12.12 -7.86
CA ASP A 157 -13.08 -13.15 -8.86
C ASP A 157 -11.91 -12.80 -9.79
N LEU A 158 -11.78 -11.52 -10.15
CA LEU A 158 -10.64 -11.05 -10.92
C LEU A 158 -9.32 -11.31 -10.17
N HIS A 159 -9.24 -10.95 -8.88
CA HIS A 159 -8.04 -11.16 -8.07
C HIS A 159 -7.77 -12.67 -7.83
N VAL A 160 -8.81 -13.47 -7.64
CA VAL A 160 -8.68 -14.94 -7.58
C VAL A 160 -8.13 -15.49 -8.89
N SER A 161 -8.60 -15.02 -10.04
CA SER A 161 -8.09 -15.48 -11.36
C SER A 161 -6.59 -15.15 -11.54
N ILE A 162 -6.13 -14.03 -10.99
CA ILE A 162 -4.72 -13.66 -10.98
C ILE A 162 -3.94 -14.61 -10.07
N ALA A 163 -4.45 -14.84 -8.84
CA ALA A 163 -3.80 -15.70 -7.84
C ALA A 163 -3.75 -17.18 -8.25
N GLN A 164 -4.73 -17.65 -9.01
CA GLN A 164 -4.72 -19.01 -9.59
C GLN A 164 -3.64 -19.16 -10.67
N ALA A 165 -3.36 -18.09 -11.43
CA ALA A 165 -2.31 -18.11 -12.44
C ALA A 165 -0.91 -17.90 -11.85
N GLU A 166 -0.79 -17.05 -10.84
CA GLU A 166 0.45 -16.77 -10.10
C GLU A 166 0.13 -16.80 -8.59
N PRO A 167 0.61 -17.80 -7.83
CA PRO A 167 0.22 -17.98 -6.44
C PRO A 167 0.41 -16.74 -5.57
N ALA A 168 -0.70 -16.28 -4.99
CA ALA A 168 -0.77 -15.15 -4.07
C ALA A 168 -1.94 -15.36 -3.09
N CYS A 169 -1.86 -14.81 -1.88
CA CYS A 169 -3.01 -14.73 -0.98
C CYS A 169 -4.02 -13.73 -1.53
N VAL A 170 -5.33 -13.90 -1.25
CA VAL A 170 -6.37 -12.96 -1.69
C VAL A 170 -7.22 -12.54 -0.49
N ALA A 171 -7.15 -11.28 -0.09
CA ALA A 171 -7.85 -10.77 1.07
C ALA A 171 -9.34 -10.51 0.75
N PRO A 172 -10.32 -11.15 1.41
CA PRO A 172 -11.74 -11.00 1.10
C PRO A 172 -12.34 -9.72 1.71
N ILE A 173 -11.78 -8.55 1.36
CA ILE A 173 -12.14 -7.27 1.98
C ILE A 173 -13.56 -6.85 1.61
N GLY A 174 -13.91 -6.91 0.32
CA GLY A 174 -15.26 -6.57 -0.14
C GLY A 174 -16.33 -7.44 0.52
N GLN A 175 -16.07 -8.74 0.67
CA GLN A 175 -16.99 -9.68 1.35
C GLN A 175 -17.19 -9.31 2.83
N ALA A 176 -16.14 -8.84 3.50
CA ALA A 176 -16.26 -8.36 4.88
C ALA A 176 -17.13 -7.08 4.96
N TRP A 177 -16.99 -6.18 3.98
CA TRP A 177 -17.81 -4.98 3.90
C TRP A 177 -19.30 -5.33 3.63
N ASP A 178 -19.56 -6.23 2.69
CA ASP A 178 -20.92 -6.69 2.39
C ASP A 178 -21.55 -7.36 3.61
N LEU A 179 -20.81 -8.22 4.32
CA LEU A 179 -21.28 -8.85 5.54
C LEU A 179 -21.61 -7.81 6.61
N ALA A 180 -20.73 -6.83 6.82
CA ALA A 180 -20.96 -5.75 7.79
C ALA A 180 -22.21 -4.95 7.45
N LEU A 181 -22.36 -4.50 6.20
CA LEU A 181 -23.52 -3.71 5.75
C LEU A 181 -24.81 -4.53 5.72
N SER A 182 -24.75 -5.84 5.49
CA SER A 182 -25.93 -6.72 5.59
C SER A 182 -26.47 -6.83 7.00
N ARG A 183 -25.60 -6.70 8.03
CA ARG A 183 -25.97 -6.77 9.47
C ARG A 183 -26.32 -5.41 10.04
N ASP A 184 -25.66 -4.37 9.59
CA ASP A 184 -25.95 -2.98 9.94
C ASP A 184 -25.88 -2.08 8.69
N PRO A 185 -27.03 -1.90 8.00
CA PRO A 185 -27.09 -1.03 6.82
C PRO A 185 -26.82 0.46 7.12
N THR A 186 -26.82 0.85 8.39
CA THR A 186 -26.54 2.24 8.79
C THR A 186 -25.08 2.52 9.04
N LEU A 187 -24.22 1.47 9.03
CA LEU A 187 -22.80 1.59 9.27
C LEU A 187 -22.12 2.42 8.16
N THR A 188 -21.33 3.38 8.58
CA THR A 188 -20.57 4.22 7.65
C THR A 188 -19.20 3.60 7.39
N LEU A 189 -19.08 2.83 6.28
CA LEU A 189 -17.81 2.26 5.82
C LEU A 189 -17.14 3.12 4.76
N HIS A 190 -17.92 3.84 3.92
CA HIS A 190 -17.41 4.73 2.89
C HIS A 190 -17.26 6.16 3.38
N ALA A 191 -16.25 6.84 2.89
CA ALA A 191 -16.14 8.29 2.99
C ALA A 191 -17.25 8.99 2.17
N ALA A 192 -17.33 10.31 2.28
CA ALA A 192 -18.40 11.08 1.62
C ALA A 192 -18.42 10.97 0.09
N ASP A 193 -17.29 10.62 -0.52
CA ASP A 193 -17.17 10.42 -1.98
C ASP A 193 -17.72 9.07 -2.46
N GLY A 194 -18.08 8.18 -1.54
CA GLY A 194 -18.60 6.86 -1.85
C GLY A 194 -17.58 5.88 -2.45
N ASN A 195 -16.30 6.24 -2.45
CA ASN A 195 -15.19 5.44 -3.01
C ASN A 195 -14.14 5.10 -1.96
N HIS A 196 -13.60 6.09 -1.27
CA HIS A 196 -12.63 5.85 -0.20
C HIS A 196 -13.29 5.32 1.07
N SER A 197 -12.49 4.71 1.94
CA SER A 197 -12.96 4.24 3.25
C SER A 197 -13.20 5.39 4.22
N ALA A 198 -14.26 5.28 5.04
CA ALA A 198 -14.33 5.95 6.33
C ALA A 198 -13.45 5.20 7.36
N PRO A 199 -13.21 5.75 8.56
CA PRO A 199 -12.37 5.10 9.55
C PRO A 199 -12.77 3.66 9.90
N ALA A 200 -14.07 3.36 10.04
CA ALA A 200 -14.55 2.01 10.31
C ALA A 200 -14.32 1.05 9.13
N GLY A 201 -14.45 1.54 7.88
CA GLY A 201 -14.14 0.76 6.69
C GLY A 201 -12.67 0.41 6.59
N ALA A 202 -11.78 1.39 6.81
CA ALA A 202 -10.33 1.14 6.86
C ALA A 202 -9.97 0.14 7.97
N PHE A 203 -10.58 0.26 9.13
CA PHE A 203 -10.36 -0.66 10.25
C PHE A 203 -10.76 -2.09 9.90
N LEU A 204 -11.92 -2.27 9.25
CA LEU A 204 -12.38 -3.58 8.78
C LEU A 204 -11.43 -4.16 7.72
N ALA A 205 -11.01 -3.36 6.75
CA ALA A 205 -10.04 -3.79 5.73
C ALA A 205 -8.70 -4.20 6.38
N ALA A 206 -8.21 -3.43 7.36
CA ALA A 206 -7.00 -3.76 8.11
C ALA A 206 -7.10 -5.08 8.88
N LEU A 207 -8.26 -5.39 9.49
CA LEU A 207 -8.51 -6.67 10.17
C LEU A 207 -8.45 -7.86 9.21
N VAL A 208 -9.01 -7.72 8.01
CA VAL A 208 -8.95 -8.76 6.97
C VAL A 208 -7.52 -8.94 6.46
N LEU A 209 -6.80 -7.85 6.23
CA LEU A 209 -5.37 -7.90 5.85
C LEU A 209 -4.52 -8.52 6.96
N TYR A 210 -4.76 -8.17 8.22
CA TYR A 210 -4.10 -8.80 9.37
C TYR A 210 -4.28 -10.32 9.35
N ALA A 211 -5.52 -10.79 9.19
CA ALA A 211 -5.81 -12.23 9.15
C ALA A 211 -5.15 -12.91 7.95
N THR A 212 -5.15 -12.26 6.79
CA THR A 212 -4.50 -12.78 5.56
C THR A 212 -3.00 -12.91 5.74
N ILE A 213 -2.35 -11.88 6.30
CA ILE A 213 -0.90 -11.80 6.52
C ILE A 213 -0.45 -12.80 7.59
N THR A 214 -1.13 -12.81 8.74
CA THR A 214 -0.67 -13.57 9.91
C THR A 214 -1.21 -14.99 9.99
N GLY A 215 -2.29 -15.30 9.25
CA GLY A 215 -3.06 -16.54 9.40
C GLY A 215 -3.80 -16.62 10.74
N GLN A 216 -3.83 -15.55 11.54
CA GLN A 216 -4.46 -15.54 12.86
C GLN A 216 -5.85 -14.93 12.80
N SER A 217 -6.75 -15.40 13.68
CA SER A 217 -8.07 -14.80 13.83
C SER A 217 -7.97 -13.37 14.41
N PRO A 218 -8.69 -12.39 13.84
CA PRO A 218 -8.75 -11.03 14.40
C PRO A 218 -9.39 -10.95 15.78
N LEU A 219 -10.15 -11.97 16.21
CA LEU A 219 -10.80 -11.99 17.53
C LEU A 219 -9.81 -11.85 18.70
N GLY A 220 -8.57 -12.31 18.52
CA GLY A 220 -7.53 -12.23 19.54
C GLY A 220 -6.87 -10.85 19.68
N LEU A 221 -7.17 -9.89 18.80
CA LEU A 221 -6.56 -8.56 18.87
C LEU A 221 -7.12 -7.75 20.04
N PRO A 222 -6.26 -7.02 20.78
CA PRO A 222 -6.72 -6.07 21.78
C PRO A 222 -7.38 -4.85 21.11
N PRO A 223 -8.14 -4.04 21.87
CA PRO A 223 -8.57 -2.72 21.40
C PRO A 223 -7.38 -1.85 21.00
N LEU A 224 -7.54 -1.06 19.94
CA LEU A 224 -6.55 -0.14 19.39
C LEU A 224 -7.08 1.31 19.51
N PRO A 225 -6.97 1.94 20.69
CA PRO A 225 -7.63 3.21 21.00
C PRO A 225 -7.07 4.41 20.20
N GLN A 226 -5.94 4.24 19.54
CA GLN A 226 -5.35 5.27 18.68
C GLN A 226 -6.12 5.51 17.38
N TYR A 227 -7.07 4.62 17.01
CA TYR A 227 -7.89 4.76 15.81
C TYR A 227 -9.29 5.29 16.19
N PRO A 228 -9.89 6.17 15.34
CA PRO A 228 -11.18 6.79 15.62
C PRO A 228 -12.37 5.84 15.36
N VAL A 229 -12.31 4.67 15.96
CA VAL A 229 -13.33 3.62 15.96
C VAL A 229 -13.50 3.20 17.41
N ASP A 230 -14.70 3.35 17.98
CA ASP A 230 -14.92 3.02 19.40
C ASP A 230 -14.71 1.52 19.70
N ALA A 231 -14.44 1.19 20.95
CA ALA A 231 -14.05 -0.15 21.36
C ALA A 231 -15.11 -1.21 21.05
N SER A 232 -16.39 -0.87 21.18
CA SER A 232 -17.51 -1.78 20.90
C SER A 232 -17.62 -2.06 19.40
N LEU A 233 -17.45 -1.03 18.56
CA LEU A 233 -17.42 -1.19 17.12
C LEU A 233 -16.18 -1.99 16.69
N GLN A 234 -15.01 -1.74 17.27
CA GLN A 234 -13.81 -2.55 17.00
C GLN A 234 -14.04 -4.04 17.31
N GLU A 235 -14.69 -4.36 18.43
CA GLU A 235 -15.02 -5.74 18.79
C GLU A 235 -15.95 -6.38 17.77
N TRP A 236 -16.99 -5.66 17.37
CA TRP A 236 -17.93 -6.13 16.37
C TRP A 236 -17.27 -6.32 15.01
N LEU A 237 -16.44 -5.39 14.56
CA LEU A 237 -15.71 -5.50 13.29
C LEU A 237 -14.71 -6.67 13.30
N ARG A 238 -14.08 -6.98 14.46
CA ARG A 238 -13.25 -8.19 14.60
C ARG A 238 -14.06 -9.47 14.37
N ALA A 239 -15.31 -9.51 14.87
CA ALA A 239 -16.18 -10.66 14.63
C ALA A 239 -16.58 -10.78 13.17
N ILE A 240 -16.90 -9.69 12.50
CA ILE A 240 -17.19 -9.65 11.04
C ILE A 240 -15.98 -10.16 10.25
N ALA A 241 -14.79 -9.62 10.49
CA ALA A 241 -13.60 -10.03 9.79
C ALA A 241 -13.26 -11.52 10.04
N ALA A 242 -13.39 -12.00 11.28
CA ALA A 242 -13.14 -13.41 11.62
C ALA A 242 -14.08 -14.36 10.89
N GLU A 243 -15.37 -14.04 10.85
CA GLU A 243 -16.36 -14.84 10.11
C GLU A 243 -16.10 -14.83 8.61
N THR A 244 -15.77 -13.65 8.07
CA THR A 244 -15.46 -13.53 6.63
C THR A 244 -14.27 -14.40 6.25
N VAL A 245 -13.14 -14.33 6.97
CA VAL A 245 -11.94 -15.11 6.61
C VAL A 245 -12.12 -16.61 6.88
N GLN A 246 -13.08 -17.01 7.71
CA GLN A 246 -13.45 -18.40 7.89
C GLN A 246 -14.29 -18.92 6.72
N THR A 247 -15.21 -18.09 6.20
CA THR A 247 -16.12 -18.45 5.10
C THR A 247 -15.42 -18.34 3.74
N VAL A 248 -14.56 -17.33 3.59
CA VAL A 248 -13.76 -17.07 2.40
C VAL A 248 -12.27 -17.07 2.79
N PRO A 249 -11.62 -18.24 2.80
CA PRO A 249 -10.26 -18.39 3.30
C PRO A 249 -9.24 -17.60 2.46
N PRO A 250 -8.58 -16.57 3.01
CA PRO A 250 -7.70 -15.68 2.23
C PRO A 250 -6.40 -16.35 1.78
N ARG A 251 -6.02 -17.46 2.41
CA ARG A 251 -4.78 -18.17 2.16
C ARG A 251 -4.91 -19.35 1.20
N MET A 252 -6.10 -19.57 0.62
CA MET A 252 -6.36 -20.68 -0.28
C MET A 252 -5.43 -20.69 -1.51
N TRP A 253 -5.06 -19.52 -1.99
CA TRP A 253 -4.24 -19.32 -3.19
C TRP A 253 -2.81 -18.85 -2.87
N CYS A 254 -2.45 -18.75 -1.58
CA CYS A 254 -1.10 -18.40 -1.19
C CYS A 254 -0.07 -19.37 -1.76
N PRO A 255 1.17 -18.92 -2.00
CA PRO A 255 2.26 -19.85 -2.29
C PRO A 255 2.32 -20.97 -1.25
N GLY A 256 2.60 -22.21 -1.68
CA GLY A 256 2.65 -23.38 -0.81
C GLY A 256 3.75 -23.34 0.27
N ASP A 257 4.70 -22.43 0.12
CA ASP A 257 5.79 -22.10 1.03
C ASP A 257 5.45 -20.96 2.03
N ALA A 258 4.23 -20.44 1.96
CA ALA A 258 3.75 -19.33 2.80
C ALA A 258 3.17 -19.80 4.16
N ALA A 259 3.72 -20.85 4.73
CA ALA A 259 3.26 -21.42 6.01
C ALA A 259 3.83 -20.70 7.24
#